data_8604983e0b706f48390e84c7d8e5bc5b
#
_entry.id   8604983e0b706f48390e84c7d8e5bc5b
#
_cell.length_a   1.000
_cell.length_b   1.000
_cell.length_c   1.000
_cell.angle_alpha   90.00
_cell.angle_beta   90.00
_cell.angle_gamma   90.00
#
_symmetry.space_group_name_H-M   'P 1'
#
loop_
_entity.id
_entity.type
_entity.pdbx_description
1 polymer ?
#
loop_
_entity_poly.entity_id
_entity_poly.type
_entity_poly.pdbx_seq_one_letter_code
_entity_poly.pdbx_strand_id
1 'polypeptide(L)' 'MDKHKPSDEMIKDLDNLLSKLNAMEIIASDEHQKSSVKVMRALVEGQMHSINEFQHLKKAIDLVTLQLFDVQNKVKN' A
#
# COMPACT_ATOMS: atom_id res chain seq x y z
N MET A 1 9.62 7.16 20.68
CA MET A 1 8.41 6.45 20.23
C MET A 1 8.30 6.58 18.72
N ASP A 2 8.11 5.47 18.10
CA ASP A 2 8.00 5.43 16.66
C ASP A 2 6.61 5.90 16.23
N LYS A 3 6.58 6.93 15.40
CA LYS A 3 5.31 7.50 14.91
C LYS A 3 4.91 6.95 13.54
N HIS A 4 5.74 6.12 12.95
CA HIS A 4 5.46 5.55 11.64
C HIS A 4 4.53 4.37 11.76
N LYS A 5 3.51 4.31 10.93
CA LYS A 5 2.67 3.14 10.81
C LYS A 5 3.42 2.10 9.97
N PRO A 6 3.27 0.80 10.28
CA PRO A 6 3.92 -0.22 9.46
C PRO A 6 3.59 -0.12 7.97
N SER A 7 2.35 0.28 7.64
CA SER A 7 1.97 0.45 6.24
C SER A 7 2.71 1.60 5.56
N ASP A 8 3.02 2.67 6.29
CA ASP A 8 3.77 3.79 5.74
C ASP A 8 5.20 3.37 5.43
N GLU A 9 5.80 2.57 6.31
CA GLU A 9 7.15 2.05 6.07
C GLU A 9 7.17 1.09 4.88
N MET A 10 6.16 0.24 4.76
CA MET A 10 6.06 -0.68 3.63
C MET A 10 5.94 0.08 2.31
N ILE A 11 5.12 1.14 2.29
CA ILE A 11 4.97 1.95 1.08
C ILE A 11 6.28 2.63 0.73
N LYS A 12 6.98 3.14 1.73
CA LYS A 12 8.28 3.77 1.51
C LYS A 12 9.30 2.78 0.95
N ASP A 13 9.33 1.57 1.50
CA ASP A 13 10.23 0.53 1.01
C ASP A 13 9.90 0.14 -0.41
N LEU A 14 8.62 0.00 -0.73
CA LEU A 14 8.18 -0.33 -2.08
C LEU A 14 8.51 0.81 -3.06
N ASP A 15 8.36 2.05 -2.63
CA ASP A 15 8.71 3.20 -3.45
C ASP A 15 10.20 3.22 -3.77
N ASN A 16 11.04 2.91 -2.78
CA ASN A 16 12.47 2.78 -2.99
C ASN A 16 12.79 1.65 -3.98
N LEU A 17 12.08 0.54 -3.86
CA LEU A 17 12.24 -0.59 -4.78
C LEU A 17 11.84 -0.21 -6.20
N LEU A 18 10.76 0.55 -6.37
CA LEU A 18 10.35 1.04 -7.68
C LEU A 18 11.45 1.89 -8.32
N SER A 19 12.07 2.76 -7.53
CA SER A 19 13.18 3.58 -8.04
C SER A 19 14.32 2.72 -8.53
N LYS A 20 14.66 1.67 -7.80
CA LYS A 20 15.72 0.73 -8.21
C LYS A 20 15.33 -0.03 -9.47
N LEU A 21 14.06 -0.45 -9.57
CA LEU A 21 13.59 -1.17 -10.74
C LEU A 21 13.61 -0.27 -11.97
N ASN A 22 13.23 1.00 -11.83
CA ASN A 22 13.31 1.94 -12.94
C ASN A 22 14.75 2.12 -13.43
N ALA A 23 15.71 2.19 -12.51
CA ALA A 23 17.12 2.29 -12.87
C ALA A 23 17.58 1.02 -13.58
N MET A 24 17.15 -0.15 -13.10
CA MET A 24 17.49 -1.42 -13.73
C MET A 24 16.94 -1.52 -15.15
N GLU A 25 15.72 -1.01 -15.36
CA GLU A 25 15.13 -1.02 -16.71
C GLU A 25 15.91 -0.17 -17.68
N ILE A 26 16.40 0.98 -17.22
CA ILE A 26 17.19 1.88 -18.07
C ILE A 26 18.48 1.21 -18.54
N ILE A 27 19.14 0.46 -17.67
CA ILE A 27 20.42 -0.18 -18.01
C ILE A 27 20.25 -1.59 -18.56
N ALA A 28 19.02 -2.12 -18.61
CA ALA A 28 18.79 -3.46 -19.15
C ALA A 28 19.09 -3.48 -20.64
N SER A 29 19.87 -4.47 -21.07
CA SER A 29 20.37 -4.54 -22.44
C SER A 29 19.62 -5.54 -23.31
N ASP A 30 18.87 -6.47 -22.73
CA ASP A 30 18.14 -7.45 -23.53
C ASP A 30 16.66 -7.49 -23.14
N GLU A 31 15.87 -8.09 -24.01
CA GLU A 31 14.41 -8.13 -23.85
C GLU A 31 13.98 -8.95 -22.63
N HIS A 32 14.72 -9.99 -22.32
CA HIS A 32 14.38 -10.81 -21.16
C HIS A 32 14.53 -10.00 -19.86
N GLN A 33 15.64 -9.26 -19.73
CA GLN A 33 15.88 -8.42 -18.57
C GLN A 33 14.81 -7.33 -18.47
N LYS A 34 14.48 -6.68 -19.59
CA LYS A 34 13.47 -5.64 -19.62
C LYS A 34 12.10 -6.19 -19.20
N SER A 35 11.75 -7.34 -19.72
CA SER A 35 10.46 -7.99 -19.39
C SER A 35 10.40 -8.35 -17.92
N SER A 36 11.50 -8.89 -17.38
CA SER A 36 11.57 -9.26 -15.97
C SER A 36 11.38 -8.04 -15.06
N VAL A 37 12.03 -6.94 -15.40
CA VAL A 37 11.90 -5.71 -14.62
C VAL A 37 10.47 -5.17 -14.70
N LYS A 38 9.84 -5.23 -15.86
CA LYS A 38 8.46 -4.78 -16.01
C LYS A 38 7.49 -5.60 -15.15
N VAL A 39 7.70 -6.92 -15.12
CA VAL A 39 6.87 -7.78 -14.28
C VAL A 39 7.06 -7.45 -12.80
N MET A 40 8.30 -7.28 -12.38
CA MET A 40 8.59 -6.92 -10.99
C MET A 40 7.98 -5.58 -10.62
N ARG A 41 8.06 -4.59 -11.53
CA ARG A 41 7.44 -3.30 -11.29
C ARG A 41 5.93 -3.42 -11.13
N ALA A 42 5.29 -4.20 -11.99
CA ALA A 42 3.85 -4.40 -11.91
C ALA A 42 3.46 -5.04 -10.58
N LEU A 43 4.25 -6.01 -10.10
CA LEU A 43 4.00 -6.63 -8.80
C LEU A 43 4.13 -5.64 -7.65
N VAL A 44 5.16 -4.80 -7.69
CA VAL A 44 5.39 -3.79 -6.65
C VAL A 44 4.25 -2.76 -6.66
N GLU A 45 3.86 -2.29 -7.83
CA GLU A 45 2.76 -1.33 -7.96
C GLU A 45 1.45 -1.93 -7.46
N GLY A 46 1.20 -3.20 -7.79
CA GLY A 46 0.03 -3.92 -7.30
C GLY A 46 0.03 -4.03 -5.77
N GLN A 47 1.20 -4.28 -5.19
CA GLN A 47 1.35 -4.35 -3.75
C GLN A 47 1.05 -3.00 -3.09
N MET A 48 1.55 -1.92 -3.65
CA MET A 48 1.27 -0.58 -3.14
C MET A 48 -0.22 -0.26 -3.21
N HIS A 49 -0.85 -0.64 -4.33
CA HIS A 49 -2.28 -0.45 -4.49
C HIS A 49 -3.07 -1.22 -3.42
N SER A 50 -2.67 -2.46 -3.16
CA SER A 50 -3.33 -3.29 -2.15
C SER A 50 -3.20 -2.68 -0.76
N ILE A 51 -2.05 -2.13 -0.43
CA ILE A 51 -1.84 -1.48 0.86
C ILE A 51 -2.76 -0.26 1.00
N ASN A 52 -2.87 0.54 -0.05
CA ASN A 52 -3.75 1.71 -0.05
C ASN A 52 -5.22 1.29 0.11
N GLU A 53 -5.63 0.26 -0.59
CA GLU A 53 -7.00 -0.26 -0.48
C GLU A 53 -7.28 -0.77 0.94
N PHE A 54 -6.30 -1.43 1.54
CA PHE A 54 -6.42 -1.93 2.90
C PHE A 54 -6.59 -0.77 3.89
N GLN A 55 -5.85 0.32 3.70
CA GLN A 55 -5.97 1.51 4.54
C GLN A 55 -7.36 2.15 4.41
N HIS A 56 -7.89 2.21 3.18
CA HIS A 56 -9.24 2.71 2.96
C HIS A 56 -10.28 1.85 3.67
N LEU A 57 -10.14 0.55 3.57
CA LEU A 57 -11.05 -0.39 4.23
C LEU A 57 -11.00 -0.23 5.74
N LYS A 58 -9.80 -0.06 6.28
CA LYS A 58 -9.64 0.13 7.72
C LYS A 58 -10.36 1.40 8.19
N LYS A 59 -10.23 2.48 7.44
CA LYS A 59 -10.93 3.73 7.76
C LYS A 59 -12.45 3.56 7.72
N ALA A 60 -12.95 2.82 6.73
CA ALA A 60 -14.37 2.56 6.62
C ALA A 60 -14.89 1.75 7.80
N ILE A 61 -14.13 0.74 8.22
CA ILE A 61 -14.48 -0.07 9.39
C ILE A 61 -14.49 0.78 10.65
N ASP A 62 -13.50 1.64 10.82
CA ASP A 62 -13.43 2.53 11.97
C ASP A 62 -14.65 3.45 12.02
N LEU A 63 -15.05 3.99 10.88
CA LEU A 63 -16.22 4.86 10.81
C LEU A 63 -17.51 4.12 11.17
N VAL A 64 -17.69 2.92 10.63
CA VAL A 64 -18.87 2.11 10.95
C VAL A 64 -18.90 1.77 12.44
N THR A 65 -17.75 1.46 13.02
CA THR A 65 -17.64 1.16 14.44
C THR A 65 -18.07 2.35 15.29
N LEU A 66 -17.63 3.55 14.91
CA LEU A 66 -18.05 4.75 15.62
C LEU A 66 -19.55 4.98 15.51
N GLN A 67 -20.14 4.76 14.34
CA GLN A 67 -21.57 4.91 14.14
C GLN A 67 -22.36 3.92 14.97
N LEU A 68 -21.90 2.68 15.06
CA LEU A 68 -22.55 1.67 15.89
C LEU A 68 -22.51 2.06 17.38
N PHE A 69 -21.38 2.56 17.81
CA PHE A 69 -21.21 3.02 19.18
C PHE A 69 -22.20 4.13 19.51
N ASP A 70 -22.34 5.08 18.59
CA ASP A 70 -23.25 6.21 18.75
C ASP A 70 -24.69 5.74 18.85
N VAL A 71 -25.11 4.81 18.00
CA VAL A 71 -26.47 4.24 18.03
C VAL A 71 -26.72 3.52 19.34
N GLN A 72 -25.76 2.73 19.82
CA GLN A 72 -25.89 2.03 21.08
C GLN A 72 -26.10 3.00 22.24
N ASN A 73 -25.35 4.09 22.25
CA ASN A 73 -25.51 5.09 23.31
C ASN A 73 -26.88 5.74 23.27
N LYS A 74 -27.41 6.00 22.10
CA LYS A 74 -28.74 6.60 21.95
C LYS A 74 -29.86 5.66 22.43
N VAL A 75 -29.68 4.36 22.17
CA VAL A 75 -30.68 3.37 22.56
C VAL A 75 -30.68 3.18 24.07
N LYS A 76 -29.55 3.28 24.73
CA LYS A 76 -29.47 3.13 26.18
C LYS A 76 -30.09 4.27 26.95
N ASN A 77 -30.20 5.41 26.37
CA ASN A 77 -30.80 6.58 27.00
C ASN A 77 -32.28 6.63 26.69
#